data_6122f51177d15ae799be8de8827b12ce
#
_entry.id   6122f51177d15ae799be8de8827b12ce
#
_cell.length_a   1.000
_cell.length_b   1.000
_cell.length_c   1.000
_cell.angle_alpha   90.00
_cell.angle_beta   90.00
_cell.angle_gamma   90.00
#
_symmetry.space_group_name_H-M   'P 1'
#
loop_
_entity.id
_entity.type
_entity.pdbx_description
1 polymer ?
#
loop_
_entity_poly.entity_id
_entity_poly.type
_entity_poly.pdbx_seq_one_letter_code
_entity_poly.pdbx_strand_id
1 'polypeptide(L)'
;MHYRSDNRTSDQLRPVNLLPDYISTAEGSVLIEVGNTRVICTASVEETVPPFLRNTGKGWISSEYGMLPRATLTRTSREVNRGRQSGRTHEIQRLIGRSLRAVSDLNRLGERTIWIDCDVIQADGGTRTASITGAFVALGLALEKLVEAGTLTSVPLRDFVAAISVGIVDGEILLDLNYEEDSRAGVDMNFVMTAGRKLVEVQATAEHQVFDEQQLGKMVALASQGVQSLIAKQQAILGTLTLLQ
;
A
#
# COMPACT_ATOMS: atom_id res chain seq x y z
N MET A 1 0.99 15.89 27.39
CA MET A 1 1.74 15.07 26.42
C MET A 1 1.20 13.65 26.53
N HIS A 2 0.55 13.19 25.49
CA HIS A 2 0.08 11.80 25.45
C HIS A 2 1.29 10.93 25.06
N TYR A 3 1.69 10.00 25.91
CA TYR A 3 2.77 9.07 25.57
C TYR A 3 2.17 7.95 24.72
N ARG A 4 2.61 7.85 23.48
CA ARG A 4 2.34 6.65 22.65
C ARG A 4 2.98 5.43 23.32
N SER A 5 2.32 4.27 23.24
CA SER A 5 2.77 3.05 23.94
C SER A 5 4.18 2.59 23.53
N ASP A 6 4.64 3.01 22.34
CA ASP A 6 5.97 2.73 21.80
C ASP A 6 6.94 3.93 21.88
N ASN A 7 6.63 4.96 22.66
CA ASN A 7 7.41 6.18 22.89
C ASN A 7 7.69 7.03 21.64
N ARG A 8 6.93 6.86 20.54
CA ARG A 8 7.01 7.75 19.36
C ARG A 8 6.39 9.12 19.65
N THR A 9 6.87 10.14 18.94
CA THR A 9 6.18 11.43 18.85
C THR A 9 4.95 11.32 17.93
N SER A 10 4.05 12.31 18.00
CA SER A 10 2.81 12.30 17.21
C SER A 10 3.05 12.26 15.68
N ASP A 11 4.17 12.76 15.22
CA ASP A 11 4.60 12.87 13.82
C ASP A 11 5.60 11.79 13.37
N GLN A 12 5.91 10.82 14.24
CA GLN A 12 6.91 9.81 13.98
C GLN A 12 6.31 8.51 13.45
N LEU A 13 6.90 7.99 12.35
CA LEU A 13 6.62 6.64 11.82
C LEU A 13 7.16 5.56 12.74
N ARG A 14 6.51 4.40 12.74
CA ARG A 14 7.14 3.16 13.22
C ARG A 14 8.40 2.86 12.38
N PRO A 15 9.35 2.06 12.87
CA PRO A 15 10.43 1.57 12.04
C PRO A 15 9.89 0.89 10.78
N VAL A 16 10.39 1.31 9.61
CA VAL A 16 9.97 0.75 8.31
C VAL A 16 11.16 0.09 7.66
N ASN A 17 10.99 -1.17 7.28
CA ASN A 17 11.95 -1.97 6.54
C ASN A 17 11.30 -2.57 5.30
N LEU A 18 12.04 -2.61 4.19
CA LEU A 18 11.63 -3.19 2.92
C LEU A 18 12.73 -4.18 2.49
N LEU A 19 12.40 -5.46 2.39
CA LEU A 19 13.33 -6.51 1.97
C LEU A 19 12.92 -6.99 0.57
N PRO A 20 13.58 -6.49 -0.50
CA PRO A 20 13.28 -6.90 -1.86
C PRO A 20 13.67 -8.35 -2.14
N ASP A 21 13.16 -8.90 -3.24
CA ASP A 21 13.41 -10.28 -3.71
C ASP A 21 13.14 -11.35 -2.65
N TYR A 22 12.15 -11.10 -1.80
CA TYR A 22 11.82 -12.00 -0.68
C TYR A 22 11.27 -13.35 -1.15
N ILE A 23 10.50 -13.37 -2.24
CA ILE A 23 9.99 -14.58 -2.91
C ILE A 23 10.71 -14.69 -4.26
N SER A 24 11.55 -15.68 -4.41
CA SER A 24 12.42 -15.85 -5.58
C SER A 24 11.70 -16.28 -6.86
N THR A 25 10.47 -16.76 -6.77
CA THR A 25 9.67 -17.25 -7.90
C THR A 25 8.80 -16.20 -8.55
N ALA A 26 8.63 -15.03 -7.90
CA ALA A 26 7.86 -13.91 -8.44
C ALA A 26 8.77 -12.97 -9.27
N GLU A 27 8.19 -12.30 -10.27
CA GLU A 27 8.92 -11.28 -11.05
C GLU A 27 9.32 -10.10 -10.17
N GLY A 28 8.49 -9.71 -9.21
CA GLY A 28 8.84 -8.75 -8.17
C GLY A 28 8.30 -9.18 -6.83
N SER A 29 9.07 -8.98 -5.76
CA SER A 29 8.59 -9.31 -4.41
C SER A 29 9.28 -8.47 -3.35
N VAL A 30 8.56 -8.23 -2.25
CA VAL A 30 9.10 -7.53 -1.08
C VAL A 30 8.39 -8.00 0.18
N LEU A 31 9.14 -8.17 1.26
CA LEU A 31 8.57 -8.14 2.61
C LEU A 31 8.65 -6.70 3.13
N ILE A 32 7.50 -6.11 3.39
CA ILE A 32 7.41 -4.82 4.09
C ILE A 32 7.12 -5.05 5.57
N GLU A 33 7.90 -4.39 6.42
CA GLU A 33 7.70 -4.32 7.85
C GLU A 33 7.46 -2.86 8.27
N VAL A 34 6.38 -2.61 9.00
CA VAL A 34 6.05 -1.31 9.62
C VAL A 34 5.79 -1.57 11.10
N GLY A 35 6.80 -1.34 11.92
CA GLY A 35 6.78 -1.83 13.30
C GLY A 35 6.57 -3.35 13.35
N ASN A 36 5.48 -3.78 13.99
CA ASN A 36 5.11 -5.19 14.06
C ASN A 36 4.22 -5.64 12.90
N THR A 37 3.74 -4.75 12.05
CA THR A 37 2.97 -5.13 10.84
C THR A 37 3.93 -5.65 9.77
N ARG A 38 3.64 -6.84 9.22
CA ARG A 38 4.44 -7.50 8.18
C ARG A 38 3.54 -7.98 7.07
N VAL A 39 3.88 -7.60 5.83
CA VAL A 39 3.15 -8.00 4.63
C VAL A 39 4.14 -8.48 3.57
N ILE A 40 3.89 -9.66 3.00
CA ILE A 40 4.55 -10.09 1.77
C ILE A 40 3.74 -9.53 0.60
N CYS A 41 4.42 -8.81 -0.30
CA CYS A 41 3.83 -8.33 -1.54
C CYS A 41 4.58 -8.95 -2.71
N THR A 42 3.85 -9.52 -3.66
CA THR A 42 4.42 -10.06 -4.90
C THR A 42 3.77 -9.43 -6.12
N ALA A 43 4.49 -9.41 -7.22
CA ALA A 43 4.02 -9.01 -8.53
C ALA A 43 4.35 -10.13 -9.53
N SER A 44 3.32 -10.71 -10.14
CA SER A 44 3.42 -11.75 -11.15
C SER A 44 2.93 -11.24 -12.50
N VAL A 45 3.62 -11.59 -13.59
CA VAL A 45 3.32 -11.10 -14.94
C VAL A 45 2.63 -12.19 -15.75
N GLU A 46 1.46 -11.87 -16.31
CA GLU A 46 0.76 -12.72 -17.28
C GLU A 46 0.63 -11.99 -18.62
N GLU A 47 1.01 -12.68 -19.73
CA GLU A 47 0.89 -12.18 -21.11
C GLU A 47 -0.56 -12.23 -21.64
N THR A 48 -1.52 -12.00 -20.76
CA THR A 48 -2.96 -11.94 -21.07
C THR A 48 -3.61 -10.79 -20.34
N VAL A 49 -4.73 -10.31 -20.86
CA VAL A 49 -5.56 -9.28 -20.22
C VAL A 49 -6.99 -9.79 -19.99
N PRO A 50 -7.71 -9.22 -19.02
CA PRO A 50 -9.11 -9.47 -18.81
C PRO A 50 -9.92 -9.30 -20.10
N PRO A 51 -11.04 -10.02 -20.30
CA PRO A 51 -11.82 -10.00 -21.55
C PRO A 51 -12.21 -8.59 -22.02
N PHE A 52 -12.48 -7.67 -21.10
CA PHE A 52 -12.87 -6.29 -21.42
C PHE A 52 -11.73 -5.41 -21.97
N LEU A 53 -10.48 -5.88 -21.92
CA LEU A 53 -9.30 -5.17 -22.46
C LEU A 53 -8.69 -5.85 -23.69
N ARG A 54 -9.19 -7.00 -24.12
CA ARG A 54 -8.65 -7.69 -25.30
C ARG A 54 -8.73 -6.81 -26.55
N ASN A 55 -7.64 -6.79 -27.31
CA ASN A 55 -7.48 -5.99 -28.53
C ASN A 55 -7.58 -4.46 -28.32
N THR A 56 -7.32 -3.99 -27.09
CA THR A 56 -7.26 -2.55 -26.78
C THR A 56 -5.83 -2.01 -26.75
N GLY A 57 -4.83 -2.91 -26.72
CA GLY A 57 -3.42 -2.57 -26.53
C GLY A 57 -3.08 -2.14 -25.12
N LYS A 58 -4.02 -2.27 -24.15
CA LYS A 58 -3.85 -1.83 -22.77
C LYS A 58 -3.59 -3.01 -21.84
N GLY A 59 -2.68 -2.82 -20.92
CA GLY A 59 -2.45 -3.74 -19.81
C GLY A 59 -3.37 -3.49 -18.63
N TRP A 60 -3.23 -4.32 -17.62
CA TRP A 60 -3.99 -4.23 -16.38
C TRP A 60 -3.12 -4.51 -15.16
N ILE A 61 -3.50 -3.95 -14.01
CA ILE A 61 -2.95 -4.29 -12.70
C ILE A 61 -4.12 -4.75 -11.85
N SER A 62 -4.12 -6.00 -11.48
CA SER A 62 -5.06 -6.60 -10.54
C SER A 62 -4.40 -6.76 -9.18
N SER A 63 -5.18 -6.86 -8.10
CA SER A 63 -4.62 -7.08 -6.79
C SER A 63 -5.52 -7.95 -5.92
N GLU A 64 -4.87 -8.81 -5.16
CA GLU A 64 -5.46 -9.61 -4.10
C GLU A 64 -4.87 -9.22 -2.73
N TYR A 65 -5.64 -9.44 -1.69
CA TYR A 65 -5.24 -9.16 -0.32
C TYR A 65 -5.79 -10.25 0.59
N GLY A 66 -4.94 -10.73 1.48
CA GLY A 66 -5.34 -11.72 2.46
C GLY A 66 -4.58 -11.58 3.77
N MET A 67 -5.09 -12.23 4.81
CA MET A 67 -4.43 -12.31 6.11
C MET A 67 -4.26 -13.76 6.53
N LEU A 68 -3.07 -14.13 7.01
CA LEU A 68 -2.88 -15.43 7.61
C LEU A 68 -3.76 -15.60 8.86
N PRO A 69 -4.24 -16.82 9.16
CA PRO A 69 -5.09 -17.05 10.34
C PRO A 69 -4.53 -16.57 11.67
N ARG A 70 -3.20 -16.55 11.80
CA ARG A 70 -2.49 -16.07 13.00
C ARG A 70 -1.78 -14.74 12.79
N ALA A 71 -2.15 -13.99 11.79
CA ALA A 71 -1.66 -12.62 11.61
C ALA A 71 -2.10 -11.71 12.78
N THR A 72 -3.19 -12.03 13.45
CA THR A 72 -3.77 -11.30 14.59
C THR A 72 -3.55 -12.05 15.92
N LEU A 73 -3.75 -11.35 17.05
CA LEU A 73 -3.60 -11.92 18.40
C LEU A 73 -4.45 -13.17 18.61
N THR A 74 -5.67 -13.18 18.10
CA THR A 74 -6.55 -14.35 18.09
C THR A 74 -6.61 -14.96 16.69
N ARG A 75 -6.68 -16.29 16.61
CA ARG A 75 -6.77 -16.97 15.31
C ARG A 75 -8.09 -16.65 14.64
N THR A 76 -8.01 -16.17 13.39
CA THR A 76 -9.17 -16.02 12.49
C THR A 76 -9.22 -17.21 11.51
N SER A 77 -10.43 -17.63 11.11
CA SER A 77 -10.56 -18.66 10.08
C SER A 77 -10.21 -18.09 8.70
N ARG A 78 -9.64 -18.93 7.81
CA ARG A 78 -9.42 -18.53 6.42
C ARG A 78 -10.75 -18.17 5.74
N GLU A 79 -10.78 -17.11 4.94
CA GLU A 79 -11.99 -16.65 4.25
C GLU A 79 -12.52 -17.70 3.26
N VAL A 80 -11.63 -18.45 2.64
CA VAL A 80 -12.00 -19.56 1.74
C VAL A 80 -12.91 -20.59 2.44
N ASN A 81 -12.71 -20.84 3.73
CA ASN A 81 -13.56 -21.75 4.51
C ASN A 81 -14.95 -21.17 4.81
N ARG A 82 -15.16 -19.88 4.58
CA ARG A 82 -16.46 -19.21 4.71
C ARG A 82 -17.22 -19.15 3.39
N GLY A 83 -16.63 -19.69 2.30
CA GLY A 83 -17.21 -19.71 0.95
C GLY A 83 -17.25 -18.35 0.24
N ARG A 84 -16.81 -17.27 0.89
CA ARG A 84 -16.73 -15.92 0.28
C ARG A 84 -15.70 -15.06 1.00
N GLN A 85 -15.11 -14.14 0.25
CA GLN A 85 -14.28 -13.07 0.81
C GLN A 85 -15.16 -12.05 1.53
N SER A 86 -14.59 -11.38 2.54
CA SER A 86 -15.28 -10.32 3.26
C SER A 86 -15.36 -9.04 2.41
N GLY A 87 -16.33 -8.17 2.74
CA GLY A 87 -16.41 -6.84 2.12
C GLY A 87 -15.15 -6.02 2.33
N ARG A 88 -14.52 -6.13 3.51
CA ARG A 88 -13.24 -5.49 3.83
C ARG A 88 -12.10 -5.97 2.90
N THR A 89 -12.00 -7.27 2.67
CA THR A 89 -11.00 -7.84 1.77
C THR A 89 -11.15 -7.30 0.35
N HIS A 90 -12.37 -7.32 -0.19
CA HIS A 90 -12.65 -6.75 -1.51
C HIS A 90 -12.39 -5.25 -1.60
N GLU A 91 -12.71 -4.49 -0.55
CA GLU A 91 -12.41 -3.06 -0.48
C GLU A 91 -10.89 -2.80 -0.59
N ILE A 92 -10.09 -3.52 0.23
CA ILE A 92 -8.64 -3.36 0.25
C ILE A 92 -8.01 -3.79 -1.07
N GLN A 93 -8.44 -4.89 -1.67
CA GLN A 93 -8.02 -5.32 -3.01
C GLN A 93 -8.24 -4.20 -4.03
N ARG A 94 -9.44 -3.63 -4.07
CA ARG A 94 -9.76 -2.54 -4.99
C ARG A 94 -8.92 -1.28 -4.73
N LEU A 95 -8.66 -0.97 -3.47
CA LEU A 95 -7.83 0.15 -3.06
C LEU A 95 -6.39 0.00 -3.54
N ILE A 96 -5.76 -1.16 -3.32
CA ILE A 96 -4.39 -1.46 -3.78
C ILE A 96 -4.32 -1.31 -5.30
N GLY A 97 -5.17 -2.02 -6.04
CA GLY A 97 -5.17 -1.99 -7.50
C GLY A 97 -5.38 -0.59 -8.07
N ARG A 98 -6.33 0.18 -7.51
CA ARG A 98 -6.59 1.56 -7.92
C ARG A 98 -5.38 2.46 -7.65
N SER A 99 -4.74 2.32 -6.51
CA SER A 99 -3.57 3.11 -6.12
C SER A 99 -2.41 2.91 -7.09
N LEU A 100 -2.13 1.68 -7.47
CA LEU A 100 -1.06 1.35 -8.42
C LEU A 100 -1.39 1.81 -9.83
N ARG A 101 -2.63 1.60 -10.30
CA ARG A 101 -3.08 2.06 -11.63
C ARG A 101 -3.04 3.58 -11.77
N ALA A 102 -3.26 4.33 -10.69
CA ALA A 102 -3.23 5.79 -10.72
C ALA A 102 -1.87 6.37 -11.13
N VAL A 103 -0.80 5.62 -10.85
CA VAL A 103 0.59 6.04 -11.16
C VAL A 103 1.21 5.24 -12.30
N SER A 104 0.46 4.36 -12.96
CA SER A 104 0.94 3.51 -14.06
C SER A 104 0.40 3.96 -15.41
N ASP A 105 1.20 3.80 -16.47
CA ASP A 105 0.75 3.93 -17.85
C ASP A 105 0.38 2.56 -18.42
N LEU A 106 -0.91 2.24 -18.34
CA LEU A 106 -1.41 0.95 -18.80
C LEU A 106 -1.33 0.75 -20.33
N ASN A 107 -1.22 1.84 -21.11
CA ASN A 107 -1.01 1.72 -22.57
C ASN A 107 0.43 1.25 -22.85
N ARG A 108 1.40 1.77 -22.11
CA ARG A 108 2.81 1.36 -22.29
C ARG A 108 3.10 -0.02 -21.69
N LEU A 109 2.27 -0.49 -20.76
CA LEU A 109 2.36 -1.86 -20.25
C LEU A 109 2.05 -2.89 -21.35
N GLY A 110 1.19 -2.54 -22.34
CA GLY A 110 0.74 -3.46 -23.37
C GLY A 110 -0.23 -4.51 -22.81
N GLU A 111 -0.72 -5.43 -23.64
CA GLU A 111 -1.73 -6.43 -23.23
C GLU A 111 -1.16 -7.50 -22.28
N ARG A 112 -0.81 -7.06 -21.06
CA ARG A 112 -0.35 -7.87 -19.93
C ARG A 112 -1.14 -7.56 -18.69
N THR A 113 -1.29 -8.55 -17.83
CA THR A 113 -1.80 -8.35 -16.47
C THR A 113 -0.66 -8.53 -15.48
N ILE A 114 -0.49 -7.53 -14.59
CA ILE A 114 0.33 -7.69 -13.40
C ILE A 114 -0.60 -8.04 -12.24
N TRP A 115 -0.42 -9.22 -11.68
CA TRP A 115 -1.09 -9.65 -10.46
C TRP A 115 -0.27 -9.25 -9.24
N ILE A 116 -0.89 -8.50 -8.35
CA ILE A 116 -0.31 -8.09 -7.08
C ILE A 116 -0.99 -8.86 -5.98
N ASP A 117 -0.22 -9.66 -5.25
CA ASP A 117 -0.69 -10.39 -4.09
C ASP A 117 -0.09 -9.80 -2.82
N CYS A 118 -0.94 -9.50 -1.84
CA CYS A 118 -0.55 -8.93 -0.56
C CYS A 118 -1.02 -9.84 0.57
N ASP A 119 -0.09 -10.57 1.18
CA ASP A 119 -0.34 -11.49 2.28
C ASP A 119 0.16 -10.92 3.60
N VAL A 120 -0.78 -10.58 4.48
CA VAL A 120 -0.44 -10.11 5.83
C VAL A 120 -0.06 -11.31 6.69
N ILE A 121 1.20 -11.38 7.10
CA ILE A 121 1.72 -12.43 7.97
C ILE A 121 1.67 -12.05 9.45
N GLN A 122 1.70 -10.74 9.75
CA GLN A 122 1.49 -10.18 11.09
C GLN A 122 0.83 -8.80 10.99
N ALA A 123 -0.19 -8.56 11.80
CA ALA A 123 -0.98 -7.32 11.79
C ALA A 123 -0.87 -6.59 13.14
N ASP A 124 -0.46 -5.33 13.07
CA ASP A 124 -0.41 -4.39 14.20
C ASP A 124 -0.77 -2.97 13.72
N GLY A 125 -1.98 -2.82 13.14
CA GLY A 125 -2.43 -1.58 12.50
C GLY A 125 -1.78 -1.31 11.13
N GLY A 126 -2.44 -0.56 10.26
CA GLY A 126 -1.92 -0.09 8.98
C GLY A 126 -1.64 -1.18 7.94
N THR A 127 -2.33 -2.33 7.97
CA THR A 127 -2.07 -3.43 7.02
C THR A 127 -2.36 -3.03 5.57
N ARG A 128 -3.44 -2.26 5.32
CA ARG A 128 -3.79 -1.79 3.97
C ARG A 128 -2.78 -0.78 3.43
N THR A 129 -2.27 0.12 4.27
CA THR A 129 -1.28 1.13 3.89
C THR A 129 0.09 0.51 3.64
N ALA A 130 0.51 -0.44 4.48
CA ALA A 130 1.71 -1.24 4.26
C ALA A 130 1.61 -2.04 2.96
N SER A 131 0.45 -2.67 2.68
CA SER A 131 0.23 -3.41 1.43
C SER A 131 0.41 -2.53 0.19
N ILE A 132 -0.18 -1.32 0.16
CA ILE A 132 -0.03 -0.40 -0.98
C ILE A 132 1.45 0.00 -1.15
N THR A 133 2.12 0.34 -0.06
CA THR A 133 3.51 0.79 -0.08
C THR A 133 4.47 -0.32 -0.52
N GLY A 134 4.27 -1.55 -0.04
CA GLY A 134 5.05 -2.71 -0.46
C GLY A 134 4.71 -3.17 -1.88
N ALA A 135 3.43 -3.19 -2.22
CA ALA A 135 2.97 -3.57 -3.57
C ALA A 135 3.58 -2.68 -4.66
N PHE A 136 3.76 -1.39 -4.40
CA PHE A 136 4.45 -0.50 -5.35
C PHE A 136 5.91 -0.92 -5.58
N VAL A 137 6.63 -1.33 -4.53
CA VAL A 137 8.01 -1.84 -4.68
C VAL A 137 8.03 -3.14 -5.48
N ALA A 138 7.15 -4.10 -5.15
CA ALA A 138 7.05 -5.35 -5.90
C ALA A 138 6.73 -5.10 -7.39
N LEU A 139 5.79 -4.18 -7.68
CA LEU A 139 5.47 -3.75 -9.04
C LEU A 139 6.69 -3.15 -9.74
N GLY A 140 7.41 -2.23 -9.09
CA GLY A 140 8.61 -1.59 -9.65
C GLY A 140 9.66 -2.62 -10.06
N LEU A 141 9.99 -3.58 -9.16
CA LEU A 141 10.96 -4.64 -9.41
C LEU A 141 10.53 -5.55 -10.58
N ALA A 142 9.24 -5.91 -10.66
CA ALA A 142 8.74 -6.71 -11.78
C ALA A 142 8.85 -5.96 -13.11
N LEU A 143 8.52 -4.67 -13.14
CA LEU A 143 8.61 -3.86 -14.34
C LEU A 143 10.06 -3.63 -14.78
N GLU A 144 11.01 -3.49 -13.86
CA GLU A 144 12.44 -3.43 -14.17
C GLU A 144 12.92 -4.72 -14.85
N LYS A 145 12.55 -5.89 -14.33
CA LYS A 145 12.87 -7.18 -14.96
C LYS A 145 12.29 -7.30 -16.37
N LEU A 146 11.11 -6.76 -16.63
CA LEU A 146 10.54 -6.73 -17.99
C LEU A 146 11.33 -5.81 -18.93
N VAL A 147 11.89 -4.71 -18.42
CA VAL A 147 12.78 -3.82 -19.20
C VAL A 147 14.12 -4.50 -19.45
N GLU A 148 14.73 -5.13 -18.45
CA GLU A 148 15.98 -5.89 -18.57
C GLU A 148 15.87 -7.04 -19.57
N ALA A 149 14.71 -7.71 -19.59
CA ALA A 149 14.41 -8.77 -20.58
C ALA A 149 14.09 -8.23 -21.99
N GLY A 150 14.07 -6.91 -22.18
CA GLY A 150 13.72 -6.28 -23.47
C GLY A 150 12.23 -6.36 -23.83
N THR A 151 11.39 -6.80 -22.91
CA THR A 151 9.93 -6.91 -23.10
C THR A 151 9.26 -5.54 -23.07
N LEU A 152 9.75 -4.64 -22.24
CA LEU A 152 9.35 -3.23 -22.18
C LEU A 152 10.54 -2.33 -22.56
N THR A 153 10.25 -1.20 -23.19
CA THR A 153 11.28 -0.20 -23.55
C THR A 153 11.64 0.71 -22.38
N SER A 154 10.75 0.86 -21.41
CA SER A 154 10.93 1.67 -20.21
C SER A 154 9.91 1.25 -19.16
N VAL A 155 10.19 1.57 -17.90
CA VAL A 155 9.26 1.32 -16.80
C VAL A 155 8.03 2.20 -16.96
N PRO A 156 6.81 1.63 -17.08
CA PRO A 156 5.58 2.39 -17.34
C PRO A 156 4.97 2.99 -16.04
N LEU A 157 5.78 3.65 -15.23
CA LEU A 157 5.35 4.36 -14.01
C LEU A 157 5.56 5.87 -14.18
N ARG A 158 4.58 6.66 -13.73
CA ARG A 158 4.56 8.14 -13.81
C ARG A 158 4.99 8.81 -12.52
N ASP A 159 4.81 8.16 -11.38
CA ASP A 159 5.15 8.69 -10.06
C ASP A 159 5.30 7.54 -9.06
N PHE A 160 5.93 7.80 -7.92
CA PHE A 160 5.90 6.91 -6.78
C PHE A 160 4.57 7.07 -6.04
N VAL A 161 4.13 6.01 -5.36
CA VAL A 161 2.93 6.05 -4.51
C VAL A 161 3.17 5.28 -3.22
N ALA A 162 2.74 5.87 -2.11
CA ALA A 162 2.73 5.22 -0.82
C ALA A 162 1.48 5.59 -0.04
N ALA A 163 1.19 4.85 1.01
CA ALA A 163 0.03 5.05 1.85
C ALA A 163 0.38 5.04 3.33
N ILE A 164 -0.38 5.83 4.10
CA ILE A 164 -0.18 5.98 5.55
C ILE A 164 -1.53 6.18 6.26
N SER A 165 -1.61 5.76 7.52
CA SER A 165 -2.71 6.10 8.40
C SER A 165 -2.39 7.35 9.22
N VAL A 166 -3.43 8.14 9.48
CA VAL A 166 -3.42 9.27 10.41
C VAL A 166 -4.74 9.25 11.16
N GLY A 167 -4.73 9.48 12.45
CA GLY A 167 -5.97 9.50 13.21
C GLY A 167 -5.96 10.50 14.35
N ILE A 168 -7.13 10.68 14.97
CA ILE A 168 -7.27 11.45 16.21
C ILE A 168 -7.49 10.45 17.34
N VAL A 169 -6.52 10.36 18.24
CA VAL A 169 -6.54 9.49 19.42
C VAL A 169 -6.43 10.35 20.65
N ASP A 170 -7.41 10.25 21.54
CA ASP A 170 -7.47 11.04 22.79
C ASP A 170 -7.28 12.57 22.57
N GLY A 171 -7.80 13.08 21.43
CA GLY A 171 -7.73 14.50 21.04
C GLY A 171 -6.43 14.94 20.34
N GLU A 172 -5.42 14.06 20.20
CA GLU A 172 -4.18 14.34 19.48
C GLU A 172 -4.18 13.71 18.08
N ILE A 173 -3.63 14.42 17.09
CA ILE A 173 -3.45 13.91 15.73
C ILE A 173 -2.16 13.12 15.69
N LEU A 174 -2.24 11.82 15.35
CA LEU A 174 -1.13 10.88 15.33
C LEU A 174 -0.90 10.33 13.91
N LEU A 175 0.37 10.25 13.53
CA LEU A 175 0.83 9.61 12.29
C LEU A 175 1.08 8.12 12.53
N ASP A 176 0.72 7.28 11.54
CA ASP A 176 1.03 5.85 11.51
C ASP A 176 0.55 5.12 12.78
N LEU A 177 -0.77 4.92 12.86
CA LEU A 177 -1.41 4.28 14.00
C LEU A 177 -1.02 2.79 14.08
N ASN A 178 -0.60 2.33 15.28
CA ASN A 178 -0.55 0.92 15.58
C ASN A 178 -1.95 0.40 15.93
N TYR A 179 -2.12 -0.90 16.17
CA TYR A 179 -3.43 -1.50 16.44
C TYR A 179 -4.09 -0.95 17.71
N GLU A 180 -3.34 -0.69 18.76
CA GLU A 180 -3.85 -0.15 20.00
C GLU A 180 -4.42 1.26 19.81
N GLU A 181 -3.71 2.10 19.07
CA GLU A 181 -4.13 3.46 18.73
C GLU A 181 -5.33 3.46 17.78
N ASP A 182 -5.28 2.66 16.70
CA ASP A 182 -6.35 2.48 15.72
C ASP A 182 -7.66 2.06 16.38
N SER A 183 -7.60 1.11 17.31
CA SER A 183 -8.79 0.60 18.04
C SER A 183 -9.46 1.60 18.98
N ARG A 184 -8.75 2.68 19.35
CA ARG A 184 -9.24 3.75 20.23
C ARG A 184 -9.45 5.07 19.50
N ALA A 185 -9.08 5.12 18.22
CA ALA A 185 -9.17 6.35 17.46
C ALA A 185 -10.61 6.85 17.36
N GLY A 186 -10.82 8.12 17.69
CA GLY A 186 -12.08 8.79 17.42
C GLY A 186 -12.28 9.09 15.94
N VAL A 187 -11.17 9.27 15.23
CA VAL A 187 -11.11 9.43 13.77
C VAL A 187 -9.97 8.58 13.23
N ASP A 188 -10.24 7.73 12.26
CA ASP A 188 -9.25 6.98 11.48
C ASP A 188 -9.29 7.43 10.02
N MET A 189 -8.11 7.74 9.48
CA MET A 189 -7.94 8.14 8.09
C MET A 189 -6.78 7.39 7.45
N ASN A 190 -6.99 6.99 6.19
CA ASN A 190 -5.95 6.41 5.36
C ASN A 190 -5.74 7.29 4.12
N PHE A 191 -4.51 7.68 3.89
CA PHE A 191 -4.10 8.52 2.77
C PHE A 191 -3.24 7.74 1.80
N VAL A 192 -3.55 7.82 0.52
CA VAL A 192 -2.70 7.36 -0.58
C VAL A 192 -2.26 8.57 -1.37
N MET A 193 -0.95 8.79 -1.44
CA MET A 193 -0.39 9.98 -2.09
C MET A 193 0.82 9.62 -2.95
N THR A 194 1.06 10.46 -3.96
CA THR A 194 2.23 10.35 -4.83
C THR A 194 3.43 11.14 -4.29
N ALA A 195 4.63 10.90 -4.86
CA ALA A 195 5.82 11.72 -4.56
C ALA A 195 5.60 13.20 -4.88
N GLY A 196 4.83 13.49 -5.92
CA GLY A 196 4.39 14.84 -6.25
C GLY A 196 3.32 15.42 -5.30
N ARG A 197 3.07 14.76 -4.15
CA ARG A 197 2.08 15.16 -3.13
C ARG A 197 0.64 15.26 -3.64
N LYS A 198 0.31 14.55 -4.72
CA LYS A 198 -1.06 14.45 -5.23
C LYS A 198 -1.79 13.35 -4.47
N LEU A 199 -3.03 13.61 -4.13
CA LEU A 199 -3.90 12.63 -3.50
C LEU A 199 -4.42 11.64 -4.54
N VAL A 200 -4.24 10.35 -4.27
CA VAL A 200 -4.84 9.25 -5.04
C VAL A 200 -6.14 8.82 -4.39
N GLU A 201 -6.13 8.71 -3.06
CA GLU A 201 -7.31 8.35 -2.29
C GLU A 201 -7.20 8.88 -0.86
N VAL A 202 -8.35 9.24 -0.29
CA VAL A 202 -8.52 9.59 1.12
C VAL A 202 -9.72 8.82 1.63
N GLN A 203 -9.51 7.97 2.63
CA GLN A 203 -10.57 7.32 3.38
C GLN A 203 -10.58 7.91 4.78
N ALA A 204 -11.73 8.35 5.26
CA ALA A 204 -11.89 8.98 6.55
C ALA A 204 -13.15 8.44 7.23
N THR A 205 -13.02 8.03 8.48
CA THR A 205 -14.12 7.57 9.30
C THR A 205 -14.07 8.26 10.65
N ALA A 206 -15.16 8.92 11.02
CA ALA A 206 -15.41 9.42 12.37
C ALA A 206 -16.20 8.36 13.13
N GLU A 207 -15.52 7.59 13.98
CA GLU A 207 -16.17 6.49 14.72
C GLU A 207 -16.83 6.97 16.01
N HIS A 208 -16.14 7.82 16.75
CA HIS A 208 -16.59 8.31 18.07
C HIS A 208 -16.51 9.82 18.21
N GLN A 209 -15.90 10.52 17.29
CA GLN A 209 -15.68 11.96 17.32
C GLN A 209 -15.71 12.55 15.90
N VAL A 210 -16.49 13.59 15.68
CA VAL A 210 -16.45 14.36 14.43
C VAL A 210 -15.17 15.22 14.36
N PHE A 211 -14.74 15.56 13.16
CA PHE A 211 -13.57 16.41 12.91
C PHE A 211 -13.95 17.55 11.96
N ASP A 212 -13.23 18.65 12.07
CA ASP A 212 -13.43 19.85 11.27
C ASP A 212 -12.40 19.98 10.12
N GLU A 213 -12.58 21.02 9.28
CA GLU A 213 -11.69 21.30 8.14
C GLU A 213 -10.25 21.62 8.58
N GLN A 214 -10.05 22.24 9.75
CA GLN A 214 -8.70 22.55 10.24
C GLN A 214 -7.97 21.26 10.67
N GLN A 215 -8.67 20.36 11.33
CA GLN A 215 -8.16 19.05 11.71
C GLN A 215 -7.85 18.22 10.46
N LEU A 216 -8.74 18.22 9.46
CA LEU A 216 -8.47 17.57 8.17
C LEU A 216 -7.21 18.14 7.52
N GLY A 217 -7.04 19.45 7.46
CA GLY A 217 -5.87 20.10 6.90
C GLY A 217 -4.57 19.69 7.60
N LYS A 218 -4.58 19.58 8.95
CA LYS A 218 -3.43 19.09 9.73
C LYS A 218 -3.13 17.63 9.45
N MET A 219 -4.15 16.77 9.36
CA MET A 219 -4.00 15.34 9.05
C MET A 219 -3.44 15.14 7.65
N VAL A 220 -3.90 15.89 6.64
CA VAL A 220 -3.34 15.86 5.28
C VAL A 220 -1.87 16.27 5.26
N ALA A 221 -1.49 17.34 5.98
CA ALA A 221 -0.10 17.80 6.07
C ALA A 221 0.81 16.72 6.71
N LEU A 222 0.33 16.12 7.80
CA LEU A 222 1.04 15.05 8.51
C LEU A 222 1.17 13.78 7.65
N ALA A 223 0.09 13.39 6.97
CA ALA A 223 0.11 12.27 6.03
C ALA A 223 1.11 12.50 4.89
N SER A 224 1.14 13.72 4.32
CA SER A 224 2.11 14.08 3.27
C SER A 224 3.55 13.90 3.74
N GLN A 225 3.87 14.29 4.96
CA GLN A 225 5.20 14.11 5.56
C GLN A 225 5.55 12.61 5.70
N GLY A 226 4.61 11.82 6.23
CA GLY A 226 4.79 10.37 6.39
C GLY A 226 4.98 9.66 5.05
N VAL A 227 4.17 10.00 4.04
CA VAL A 227 4.28 9.43 2.69
C VAL A 227 5.63 9.77 2.04
N GLN A 228 6.12 11.01 2.16
CA GLN A 228 7.45 11.34 1.62
C GLN A 228 8.56 10.49 2.25
N SER A 229 8.47 10.21 3.54
CA SER A 229 9.42 9.34 4.24
C SER A 229 9.35 7.89 3.75
N LEU A 230 8.15 7.37 3.45
CA LEU A 230 7.96 6.03 2.86
C LEU A 230 8.48 5.96 1.43
N ILE A 231 8.23 6.99 0.62
CA ILE A 231 8.71 7.08 -0.77
C ILE A 231 10.24 7.13 -0.81
N ALA A 232 10.88 7.85 0.09
CA ALA A 232 12.35 7.84 0.18
C ALA A 232 12.91 6.42 0.40
N LYS A 233 12.21 5.57 1.16
CA LYS A 233 12.60 4.16 1.35
C LYS A 233 12.34 3.30 0.10
N GLN A 234 11.25 3.55 -0.63
CA GLN A 234 11.00 2.90 -1.92
C GLN A 234 12.10 3.27 -2.93
N GLN A 235 12.47 4.55 -3.00
CA GLN A 235 13.54 5.03 -3.88
C GLN A 235 14.91 4.45 -3.53
N ALA A 236 15.19 4.20 -2.26
CA ALA A 236 16.44 3.55 -1.84
C ALA A 236 16.57 2.11 -2.38
N ILE A 237 15.46 1.42 -2.68
CA ILE A 237 15.44 0.07 -3.25
C ILE A 237 15.40 0.12 -4.78
N LEU A 238 14.45 0.88 -5.32
CA LEU A 238 14.19 0.95 -6.76
C LEU A 238 15.19 1.88 -7.50
N GLY A 239 16.13 2.48 -6.79
CA GLY A 239 17.10 3.38 -7.38
C GLY A 239 16.45 4.56 -8.12
N THR A 240 17.10 5.00 -9.18
CA THR A 240 16.51 5.96 -10.12
C THR A 240 15.67 5.20 -11.15
N LEU A 241 14.48 4.71 -10.76
CA LEU A 241 13.48 4.38 -11.78
C LEU A 241 13.33 5.57 -12.71
N THR A 242 13.67 5.37 -13.99
CA THR A 242 13.40 6.40 -14.99
C THR A 242 11.89 6.44 -15.21
N LEU A 243 11.22 7.26 -14.40
CA LEU A 243 9.78 7.48 -14.51
C LEU A 243 9.46 8.15 -15.85
N LEU A 244 8.27 7.88 -16.36
CA LEU A 244 7.75 8.56 -17.54
C LEU A 244 7.56 10.05 -17.24
N GLN A 245 8.09 10.91 -18.10
CA GLN A 245 7.83 12.35 -18.07
C GLN A 245 6.45 12.68 -18.63
#